data_a4a1f246744f641458a498c34ca24d55
#
_entry.id   a4a1f246744f641458a498c34ca24d55
#
_cell.length_a   1.000
_cell.length_b   1.000
_cell.length_c   1.000
_cell.angle_alpha   90.00
_cell.angle_beta   90.00
_cell.angle_gamma   90.00
#
_symmetry.space_group_name_H-M   'P 1'
#
loop_
_entity.id
_entity.type
_entity.pdbx_description
1 polymer ?
#
loop_
_entity_poly.entity_id
_entity_poly.type
_entity_poly.pdbx_seq_one_letter_code
_entity_poly.pdbx_strand_id
1 'polypeptide(L)'
;MKLMRVVIQLHPATELLAAVADPGTRVAATDVVGDLPGFALEDTYDPIHIPGLAPGSPGGPEVFSAHPADGSVLVRGEIPDDDEGVLPALRGSATVAGVFADPVIETVLTCGGDPAVGTWHDVETLLHTADLTSAGLTGSGVALAIVDTGINADRVDQARGGTFTIDTKRSWNPQGVTGTAGQFPVDHGSMCAFDALIAAPQATYLDIPVMKSTRQGGSTMDGLLSDAVAAYAHLRTVLSDQPEATRALVISNSWGSFSPQWDFPVGQPGNYSDNPNHPFNVIVRSLDAAGADILFAAGNCGKDCPDGRCGFTDHPIGGANSSPNVLSIGGVDTKGQRVGYSSQGPGRLSDRKPDVCAYTHFLGSTVFSANDPDTGTSAACPVAAGLVAAIRTTHPATALPPAQLRALLQRTATHHDQSGFDYDYGYGTLDASAILAELRKSGAARG
;
A
#
# COMPACT_ATOMS: atom_id res chain seq x y z
N MET A 1 20.61 -25.61 -9.57
CA MET A 1 20.78 -24.69 -8.43
C MET A 1 19.54 -23.84 -8.35
N LYS A 2 18.79 -23.94 -7.30
CA LYS A 2 17.61 -23.11 -7.06
C LYS A 2 18.10 -21.74 -6.58
N LEU A 3 17.57 -20.65 -7.11
CA LEU A 3 17.93 -19.30 -6.73
C LEU A 3 16.82 -18.71 -5.89
N MET A 4 17.19 -17.91 -4.89
CA MET A 4 16.29 -17.14 -4.04
C MET A 4 16.51 -15.67 -4.33
N ARG A 5 15.43 -14.91 -4.54
CA ARG A 5 15.48 -13.47 -4.67
C ARG A 5 15.64 -12.81 -3.32
N VAL A 6 16.56 -11.85 -3.27
CA VAL A 6 16.85 -11.07 -2.07
C VAL A 6 17.08 -9.60 -2.42
N VAL A 7 16.82 -8.75 -1.43
CA VAL A 7 17.34 -7.39 -1.42
C VAL A 7 18.41 -7.27 -0.35
N ILE A 8 19.50 -6.58 -0.67
CA ILE A 8 20.60 -6.33 0.26
C ILE A 8 20.61 -4.84 0.60
N GLN A 9 20.58 -4.55 1.89
CA GLN A 9 20.73 -3.21 2.42
C GLN A 9 22.19 -2.96 2.75
N LEU A 10 22.75 -1.87 2.21
CA LEU A 10 24.16 -1.52 2.29
C LEU A 10 24.35 -0.16 2.97
N HIS A 11 25.50 -0.01 3.64
CA HIS A 11 26.03 1.28 4.07
C HIS A 11 27.27 1.65 3.23
N PRO A 12 27.10 2.18 2.01
CA PRO A 12 28.21 2.65 1.23
C PRO A 12 28.80 3.96 1.80
N ALA A 13 29.86 4.49 1.15
CA ALA A 13 30.43 5.80 1.53
C ALA A 13 29.36 6.92 1.49
N THR A 14 29.51 7.92 2.35
CA THR A 14 28.54 9.02 2.53
C THR A 14 28.20 9.74 1.23
N GLU A 15 29.19 9.89 0.34
CA GLU A 15 29.03 10.55 -0.97
C GLU A 15 28.09 9.75 -1.88
N LEU A 16 28.18 8.40 -1.86
CA LEU A 16 27.29 7.51 -2.61
C LEU A 16 25.87 7.50 -2.01
N LEU A 17 25.75 7.51 -0.69
CA LEU A 17 24.45 7.66 -0.03
C LEU A 17 23.72 8.94 -0.46
N ALA A 18 24.45 10.06 -0.47
CA ALA A 18 23.90 11.34 -0.88
C ALA A 18 23.53 11.34 -2.38
N ALA A 19 24.35 10.72 -3.23
CA ALA A 19 24.07 10.61 -4.67
C ALA A 19 22.84 9.76 -4.97
N VAL A 20 22.66 8.61 -4.27
CA VAL A 20 21.47 7.75 -4.42
C VAL A 20 20.20 8.42 -3.87
N ALA A 21 20.34 9.25 -2.84
CA ALA A 21 19.21 9.99 -2.26
C ALA A 21 18.75 11.18 -3.11
N ASP A 22 19.59 11.66 -4.04
CA ASP A 22 19.28 12.78 -4.93
C ASP A 22 18.51 12.29 -6.16
N PRO A 23 17.22 12.66 -6.34
CA PRO A 23 16.41 12.24 -7.47
C PRO A 23 16.96 12.67 -8.84
N GLY A 24 17.83 13.69 -8.87
CA GLY A 24 18.47 14.17 -10.09
C GLY A 24 19.74 13.40 -10.50
N THR A 25 20.22 12.51 -9.62
CA THR A 25 21.47 11.77 -9.82
C THR A 25 21.21 10.30 -10.06
N ARG A 26 21.71 9.76 -11.17
CA ARG A 26 21.66 8.32 -11.42
C ARG A 26 22.95 7.66 -10.97
N VAL A 27 22.83 6.66 -10.11
CA VAL A 27 23.94 5.83 -9.61
C VAL A 27 23.72 4.39 -10.11
N ALA A 28 24.75 3.76 -10.68
CA ALA A 28 24.62 2.38 -11.09
C ALA A 28 24.72 1.44 -9.86
N ALA A 29 23.98 0.34 -9.88
CA ALA A 29 24.02 -0.65 -8.80
C ALA A 29 25.44 -1.19 -8.57
N THR A 30 26.22 -1.34 -9.63
CA THR A 30 27.64 -1.76 -9.59
C THR A 30 28.55 -0.79 -8.84
N ASP A 31 28.19 0.50 -8.76
CA ASP A 31 28.99 1.51 -8.07
C ASP A 31 28.84 1.45 -6.54
N VAL A 32 27.69 0.92 -6.06
CA VAL A 32 27.41 0.79 -4.63
C VAL A 32 27.69 -0.59 -4.06
N VAL A 33 27.71 -1.62 -4.91
CA VAL A 33 27.97 -3.01 -4.52
C VAL A 33 29.43 -3.33 -4.72
N GLY A 34 30.12 -3.66 -3.62
CA GLY A 34 31.45 -4.26 -3.68
C GLY A 34 31.41 -5.76 -4.01
N ASP A 35 32.49 -6.48 -3.73
CA ASP A 35 32.51 -7.93 -3.85
C ASP A 35 31.66 -8.57 -2.74
N LEU A 36 30.50 -9.10 -3.10
CA LEU A 36 29.58 -9.83 -2.22
C LEU A 36 29.55 -11.31 -2.62
N PRO A 37 30.12 -12.21 -1.82
CA PRO A 37 30.26 -13.60 -2.21
C PRO A 37 28.91 -14.29 -2.36
N GLY A 38 28.69 -14.93 -3.51
CA GLY A 38 27.49 -15.70 -3.83
C GLY A 38 26.25 -14.84 -4.13
N PHE A 39 26.38 -13.52 -4.22
CA PHE A 39 25.29 -12.62 -4.63
C PHE A 39 25.39 -12.28 -6.11
N ALA A 40 24.36 -12.61 -6.87
CA ALA A 40 24.21 -12.22 -8.26
C ALA A 40 23.38 -10.92 -8.33
N LEU A 41 24.07 -9.79 -8.48
CA LEU A 41 23.46 -8.47 -8.58
C LEU A 41 22.58 -8.36 -9.83
N GLU A 42 21.38 -7.83 -9.71
CA GLU A 42 20.57 -7.37 -10.83
C GLU A 42 20.93 -5.91 -11.14
N ASP A 43 21.83 -5.71 -12.08
CA ASP A 43 22.44 -4.41 -12.43
C ASP A 43 21.46 -3.44 -13.12
N THR A 44 20.34 -3.97 -13.60
CA THR A 44 19.24 -3.17 -14.17
C THR A 44 18.36 -2.52 -13.12
N TYR A 45 18.40 -2.96 -11.86
CA TYR A 45 17.63 -2.35 -10.78
C TYR A 45 18.43 -1.19 -10.17
N ASP A 46 17.89 0.04 -10.29
CA ASP A 46 18.54 1.22 -9.74
C ASP A 46 18.57 1.15 -8.17
N PRO A 47 19.72 1.49 -7.55
CA PRO A 47 19.81 1.51 -6.09
C PRO A 47 18.80 2.46 -5.46
N ILE A 48 18.17 2.05 -4.36
CA ILE A 48 17.14 2.83 -3.67
C ILE A 48 17.64 3.29 -2.30
N HIS A 49 17.51 4.58 -2.03
CA HIS A 49 17.79 5.13 -0.70
C HIS A 49 16.69 4.77 0.30
N ILE A 50 17.05 4.07 1.37
CA ILE A 50 16.16 3.74 2.49
C ILE A 50 16.45 4.73 3.63
N PRO A 51 15.46 5.52 4.07
CA PRO A 51 15.65 6.51 5.12
C PRO A 51 16.04 5.88 6.45
N GLY A 52 17.00 6.47 7.14
CA GLY A 52 17.36 6.10 8.49
C GLY A 52 16.54 6.86 9.53
N LEU A 53 16.52 6.33 10.75
CA LEU A 53 15.93 7.04 11.89
C LEU A 53 16.88 8.15 12.37
N ALA A 54 16.31 9.32 12.66
CA ALA A 54 17.07 10.38 13.33
C ALA A 54 17.48 9.93 14.75
N PRO A 55 18.64 10.36 15.25
CA PRO A 55 18.99 10.16 16.65
C PRO A 55 17.90 10.76 17.54
N GLY A 56 17.13 9.92 18.21
CA GLY A 56 16.00 10.32 19.05
C GLY A 56 16.11 9.79 20.48
N SER A 57 15.30 10.33 21.38
CA SER A 57 15.20 9.79 22.74
C SER A 57 14.54 8.41 22.70
N PRO A 58 15.07 7.41 23.42
CA PRO A 58 14.44 6.10 23.54
C PRO A 58 12.99 6.22 24.02
N GLY A 59 12.04 5.60 23.27
CA GLY A 59 10.61 5.60 23.63
C GLY A 59 9.79 6.78 23.11
N GLY A 60 10.39 7.70 22.35
CA GLY A 60 9.66 8.74 21.59
C GLY A 60 9.10 8.24 20.26
N PRO A 61 8.28 9.05 19.57
CA PRO A 61 7.82 8.73 18.23
C PRO A 61 9.02 8.59 17.27
N GLU A 62 8.92 7.63 16.33
CA GLU A 62 9.96 7.47 15.31
C GLU A 62 10.01 8.72 14.42
N VAL A 63 11.19 9.30 14.33
CA VAL A 63 11.48 10.44 13.44
C VAL A 63 12.51 9.99 12.42
N PHE A 64 12.17 10.08 11.14
CA PHE A 64 13.11 9.77 10.07
C PHE A 64 14.02 10.97 9.79
N SER A 65 15.30 10.67 9.59
CA SER A 65 16.28 11.72 9.31
C SER A 65 16.06 12.31 7.92
N ALA A 66 16.19 13.64 7.83
CA ALA A 66 16.29 14.33 6.57
C ALA A 66 17.71 14.24 5.96
N HIS A 67 18.70 13.77 6.73
CA HIS A 67 20.07 13.67 6.27
C HIS A 67 20.33 12.32 5.59
N PRO A 68 20.70 12.30 4.28
CA PRO A 68 20.89 11.06 3.54
C PRO A 68 21.88 10.08 4.17
N ALA A 69 22.93 10.60 4.83
CA ALA A 69 23.96 9.77 5.47
C ALA A 69 23.46 8.91 6.64
N ASP A 70 22.29 9.23 7.21
CA ASP A 70 21.68 8.41 8.28
C ASP A 70 20.88 7.23 7.71
N GLY A 71 20.78 7.14 6.38
CA GLY A 71 20.08 6.06 5.67
C GLY A 71 21.00 4.95 5.20
N SER A 72 20.50 4.20 4.25
CA SER A 72 21.19 3.08 3.60
C SER A 72 20.77 2.97 2.14
N VAL A 73 21.41 2.10 1.39
CA VAL A 73 21.08 1.81 0.00
C VAL A 73 20.59 0.38 -0.13
N LEU A 74 19.48 0.19 -0.84
CA LEU A 74 18.95 -1.11 -1.21
C LEU A 74 19.35 -1.46 -2.63
N VAL A 75 19.81 -2.69 -2.82
CA VAL A 75 20.06 -3.31 -4.12
C VAL A 75 19.34 -4.65 -4.21
N ARG A 76 19.05 -5.12 -5.41
CA ARG A 76 18.31 -6.35 -5.67
C ARG A 76 19.18 -7.38 -6.39
N GLY A 77 18.94 -8.66 -6.11
CA GLY A 77 19.61 -9.75 -6.81
C GLY A 77 19.19 -11.13 -6.32
N GLU A 78 20.01 -12.11 -6.58
CA GLU A 78 19.73 -13.52 -6.27
C GLU A 78 20.89 -14.18 -5.55
N ILE A 79 20.58 -15.15 -4.70
CA ILE A 79 21.54 -16.03 -4.02
C ILE A 79 21.16 -17.50 -4.23
N PRO A 80 22.11 -18.44 -4.15
CA PRO A 80 21.81 -19.87 -4.12
C PRO A 80 20.95 -20.22 -2.89
N ASP A 81 19.81 -20.90 -3.12
CA ASP A 81 18.89 -21.32 -2.05
C ASP A 81 19.43 -22.56 -1.28
N ASP A 82 20.30 -23.33 -1.94
CA ASP A 82 20.88 -24.59 -1.43
C ASP A 82 22.28 -24.43 -0.82
N ASP A 83 22.85 -23.22 -0.74
CA ASP A 83 24.15 -22.94 -0.15
C ASP A 83 24.01 -22.26 1.23
N GLU A 84 24.03 -23.07 2.30
CA GLU A 84 23.91 -22.59 3.69
C GLU A 84 25.02 -21.60 4.11
N GLY A 85 26.12 -21.51 3.35
CA GLY A 85 27.26 -20.62 3.64
C GLY A 85 27.06 -19.18 3.16
N VAL A 86 26.25 -18.95 2.14
CA VAL A 86 26.12 -17.64 1.48
C VAL A 86 25.45 -16.59 2.38
N LEU A 87 24.33 -16.89 2.99
CA LEU A 87 23.62 -15.94 3.88
C LEU A 87 24.49 -15.49 5.08
N PRO A 88 25.17 -16.40 5.83
CA PRO A 88 26.10 -16.00 6.87
C PRO A 88 27.27 -15.16 6.36
N ALA A 89 27.82 -15.49 5.21
CA ALA A 89 28.94 -14.74 4.60
C ALA A 89 28.52 -13.32 4.23
N LEU A 90 27.35 -13.15 3.58
CA LEU A 90 26.80 -11.84 3.26
C LEU A 90 26.54 -11.00 4.51
N ARG A 91 25.87 -11.57 5.51
CA ARG A 91 25.59 -10.90 6.79
C ARG A 91 26.84 -10.55 7.59
N GLY A 92 27.94 -11.25 7.35
CA GLY A 92 29.26 -10.97 7.94
C GLY A 92 30.06 -9.88 7.23
N SER A 93 29.63 -9.42 6.06
CA SER A 93 30.30 -8.33 5.35
C SER A 93 30.10 -6.99 6.03
N ALA A 94 31.18 -6.22 6.18
CA ALA A 94 31.18 -4.94 6.89
C ALA A 94 30.29 -3.86 6.25
N THR A 95 30.01 -3.98 4.95
CA THR A 95 29.18 -3.04 4.18
C THR A 95 27.70 -3.42 4.18
N VAL A 96 27.36 -4.66 4.58
CA VAL A 96 25.99 -5.18 4.55
C VAL A 96 25.30 -4.86 5.88
N ALA A 97 24.25 -4.06 5.82
CA ALA A 97 23.37 -3.80 6.95
C ALA A 97 22.33 -4.91 7.17
N GLY A 98 21.90 -5.55 6.09
CA GLY A 98 20.94 -6.65 6.15
C GLY A 98 20.73 -7.33 4.81
N VAL A 99 20.29 -8.59 4.88
CA VAL A 99 19.84 -9.40 3.73
C VAL A 99 18.42 -9.82 3.99
N PHE A 100 17.51 -9.45 3.10
CA PHE A 100 16.07 -9.61 3.26
C PHE A 100 15.49 -10.36 2.07
N ALA A 101 14.38 -11.05 2.28
CA ALA A 101 13.61 -11.63 1.19
C ALA A 101 13.11 -10.53 0.23
N ASP A 102 13.00 -10.86 -1.05
CA ASP A 102 12.28 -10.07 -2.05
C ASP A 102 11.07 -10.87 -2.54
N PRO A 103 10.01 -10.98 -1.71
CA PRO A 103 8.88 -11.85 -2.02
C PRO A 103 8.07 -11.33 -3.20
N VAL A 104 7.38 -12.25 -3.83
CA VAL A 104 6.32 -11.92 -4.79
C VAL A 104 5.20 -11.17 -4.09
N ILE A 105 4.72 -10.13 -4.73
CA ILE A 105 3.49 -9.42 -4.36
C ILE A 105 2.44 -9.68 -5.44
N GLU A 106 1.21 -9.94 -5.02
CA GLU A 106 0.11 -10.26 -5.93
C GLU A 106 -1.21 -9.66 -5.43
N THR A 107 -2.17 -9.52 -6.35
CA THR A 107 -3.57 -9.41 -5.95
C THR A 107 -4.04 -10.75 -5.40
N VAL A 108 -4.75 -10.73 -4.28
CA VAL A 108 -5.31 -11.94 -3.69
C VAL A 108 -6.68 -12.20 -4.33
N LEU A 109 -6.83 -13.36 -4.98
CA LEU A 109 -8.09 -13.75 -5.61
C LEU A 109 -9.17 -14.00 -4.55
N THR A 110 -10.42 -13.89 -4.98
CA THR A 110 -11.57 -14.30 -4.16
C THR A 110 -11.98 -15.71 -4.49
N CYS A 111 -12.71 -16.35 -3.62
CA CYS A 111 -13.21 -17.71 -3.84
C CYS A 111 -14.25 -17.81 -4.95
N GLY A 112 -14.75 -16.72 -5.49
CA GLY A 112 -15.59 -16.66 -6.67
C GLY A 112 -16.98 -17.34 -6.57
N GLY A 113 -17.87 -16.99 -7.48
CA GLY A 113 -19.15 -17.69 -7.65
C GLY A 113 -20.35 -17.07 -6.97
N ASP A 114 -20.17 -16.24 -5.96
CA ASP A 114 -21.28 -15.52 -5.33
C ASP A 114 -21.71 -14.33 -6.20
N PRO A 115 -23.02 -14.09 -6.36
CA PRO A 115 -23.51 -12.95 -7.11
C PRO A 115 -23.22 -11.64 -6.35
N ALA A 116 -23.08 -10.55 -7.09
CA ALA A 116 -22.92 -9.22 -6.51
C ALA A 116 -24.05 -8.89 -5.52
N VAL A 117 -23.69 -8.17 -4.47
CA VAL A 117 -24.64 -7.66 -3.47
C VAL A 117 -24.71 -6.15 -3.61
N GLY A 118 -25.73 -5.66 -4.29
CA GLY A 118 -25.91 -4.23 -4.55
C GLY A 118 -25.01 -3.69 -5.67
N THR A 119 -24.93 -2.38 -5.74
CA THR A 119 -24.22 -1.61 -6.76
C THR A 119 -23.35 -0.54 -6.12
N TRP A 120 -22.46 0.08 -6.88
CA TRP A 120 -21.68 1.22 -6.40
C TRP A 120 -22.54 2.43 -5.97
N HIS A 121 -23.76 2.58 -6.48
CA HIS A 121 -24.72 3.59 -6.00
C HIS A 121 -25.24 3.29 -4.59
N ASP A 122 -25.39 2.01 -4.27
CA ASP A 122 -25.70 1.60 -2.89
C ASP A 122 -24.52 1.92 -1.97
N VAL A 123 -23.29 1.74 -2.44
CA VAL A 123 -22.08 2.13 -1.70
C VAL A 123 -22.03 3.65 -1.48
N GLU A 124 -22.31 4.48 -2.51
CA GLU A 124 -22.42 5.95 -2.35
C GLU A 124 -23.42 6.32 -1.26
N THR A 125 -24.56 5.66 -1.25
CA THR A 125 -25.64 5.91 -0.27
C THR A 125 -25.22 5.51 1.14
N LEU A 126 -24.67 4.31 1.30
CA LEU A 126 -24.29 3.75 2.59
C LEU A 126 -23.05 4.45 3.19
N LEU A 127 -22.13 4.90 2.35
CA LEU A 127 -20.97 5.69 2.75
C LEU A 127 -21.29 7.17 2.99
N HIS A 128 -22.52 7.62 2.67
CA HIS A 128 -22.98 9.00 2.79
C HIS A 128 -22.13 10.00 1.96
N THR A 129 -21.77 9.64 0.71
CA THR A 129 -20.92 10.50 -0.14
C THR A 129 -21.56 11.83 -0.51
N ALA A 130 -22.90 11.91 -0.50
CA ALA A 130 -23.63 13.16 -0.69
C ALA A 130 -23.32 14.19 0.41
N ASP A 131 -23.09 13.75 1.64
CA ASP A 131 -22.71 14.62 2.76
C ASP A 131 -21.28 15.15 2.58
N LEU A 132 -20.36 14.32 2.06
CA LEU A 132 -19.00 14.75 1.69
C LEU A 132 -19.06 15.85 0.64
N THR A 133 -19.77 15.59 -0.46
CA THR A 133 -19.93 16.56 -1.57
C THR A 133 -20.54 17.88 -1.07
N SER A 134 -21.58 17.80 -0.24
CA SER A 134 -22.23 18.98 0.36
C SER A 134 -21.29 19.77 1.28
N ALA A 135 -20.31 19.09 1.90
CA ALA A 135 -19.27 19.72 2.71
C ALA A 135 -18.06 20.21 1.86
N GLY A 136 -18.08 20.04 0.55
CA GLY A 136 -16.97 20.39 -0.34
C GLY A 136 -15.79 19.41 -0.29
N LEU A 137 -15.99 18.22 0.26
CA LEU A 137 -14.97 17.17 0.40
C LEU A 137 -15.08 16.22 -0.79
N THR A 138 -14.34 16.49 -1.84
CA THR A 138 -14.46 15.80 -3.14
C THR A 138 -13.13 15.18 -3.62
N GLY A 139 -12.06 15.32 -2.86
CA GLY A 139 -10.71 14.94 -3.26
C GLY A 139 -9.99 16.03 -4.07
N SER A 140 -10.62 17.18 -4.32
CA SER A 140 -9.98 18.25 -5.11
C SER A 140 -8.68 18.71 -4.46
N GLY A 141 -7.60 18.78 -5.27
CA GLY A 141 -6.26 19.14 -4.81
C GLY A 141 -5.49 18.00 -4.12
N VAL A 142 -6.08 16.83 -3.98
CA VAL A 142 -5.46 15.66 -3.35
C VAL A 142 -4.86 14.74 -4.40
N ALA A 143 -3.64 14.27 -4.18
CA ALA A 143 -3.04 13.19 -4.97
C ALA A 143 -3.47 11.82 -4.38
N LEU A 144 -4.01 10.94 -5.22
CA LEU A 144 -4.39 9.59 -4.85
C LEU A 144 -3.65 8.59 -5.75
N ALA A 145 -2.69 7.87 -5.17
CA ALA A 145 -1.91 6.87 -5.88
C ALA A 145 -2.60 5.50 -5.82
N ILE A 146 -2.86 4.92 -6.98
CA ILE A 146 -3.28 3.53 -7.13
C ILE A 146 -2.02 2.72 -7.44
N VAL A 147 -1.55 2.00 -6.43
CA VAL A 147 -0.36 1.14 -6.52
C VAL A 147 -0.85 -0.28 -6.82
N ASP A 148 -0.89 -0.65 -8.12
CA ASP A 148 -1.63 -1.84 -8.56
C ASP A 148 -1.09 -2.39 -9.91
N THR A 149 -1.95 -2.91 -10.80
CA THR A 149 -1.64 -3.46 -12.13
C THR A 149 -1.59 -2.41 -13.25
N GLY A 150 -1.80 -1.14 -12.94
CA GLY A 150 -1.96 -0.06 -13.90
C GLY A 150 -3.43 0.25 -14.22
N ILE A 151 -3.68 1.47 -14.67
CA ILE A 151 -5.01 2.02 -14.88
C ILE A 151 -5.29 2.15 -16.38
N ASN A 152 -6.53 1.85 -16.78
CA ASN A 152 -7.10 2.21 -18.05
C ASN A 152 -8.11 3.35 -17.85
N ALA A 153 -7.71 4.57 -18.15
CA ALA A 153 -8.53 5.77 -17.90
C ALA A 153 -9.82 5.77 -18.71
N ASP A 154 -9.76 5.36 -19.99
CA ASP A 154 -10.94 5.29 -20.86
C ASP A 154 -11.99 4.34 -20.29
N ARG A 155 -11.55 3.22 -19.71
CA ARG A 155 -12.46 2.26 -19.07
C ARG A 155 -13.12 2.84 -17.83
N VAL A 156 -12.35 3.54 -16.99
CA VAL A 156 -12.88 4.20 -15.79
C VAL A 156 -13.88 5.29 -16.17
N ASP A 157 -13.55 6.13 -17.13
CA ASP A 157 -14.45 7.17 -17.66
C ASP A 157 -15.76 6.58 -18.21
N GLN A 158 -15.66 5.50 -18.98
CA GLN A 158 -16.84 4.82 -19.53
C GLN A 158 -17.74 4.26 -18.41
N ALA A 159 -17.17 3.66 -17.40
CA ALA A 159 -17.92 3.06 -16.30
C ALA A 159 -18.55 4.12 -15.39
N ARG A 160 -17.84 5.23 -15.13
CA ARG A 160 -18.30 6.31 -14.24
C ARG A 160 -19.22 7.32 -14.93
N GLY A 161 -19.10 7.48 -16.25
CA GLY A 161 -19.84 8.49 -17.03
C GLY A 161 -19.35 9.91 -16.76
N GLY A 162 -18.05 10.09 -16.55
CA GLY A 162 -17.44 11.38 -16.20
C GLY A 162 -15.99 11.50 -16.67
N THR A 163 -15.31 12.53 -16.21
CA THR A 163 -13.89 12.75 -16.51
C THR A 163 -13.01 12.27 -15.38
N PHE A 164 -12.12 11.33 -15.67
CA PHE A 164 -11.12 10.79 -14.75
C PHE A 164 -9.78 11.48 -14.99
N THR A 165 -9.17 12.02 -13.94
CA THR A 165 -7.94 12.80 -14.07
C THR A 165 -6.73 12.02 -13.56
N ILE A 166 -5.81 11.69 -14.48
CA ILE A 166 -4.50 11.10 -14.15
C ILE A 166 -3.38 12.13 -14.32
N ASP A 167 -2.53 12.25 -13.34
CA ASP A 167 -1.28 12.99 -13.45
C ASP A 167 -0.18 12.07 -13.98
N THR A 168 0.03 12.10 -15.27
CA THR A 168 1.05 11.29 -15.94
C THR A 168 2.48 11.66 -15.57
N LYS A 169 2.72 12.88 -15.06
CA LYS A 169 4.07 13.35 -14.68
C LYS A 169 4.49 12.83 -13.32
N ARG A 170 3.54 12.69 -12.40
CA ARG A 170 3.77 12.16 -11.05
C ARG A 170 3.51 10.66 -10.94
N SER A 171 2.95 10.05 -11.98
CA SER A 171 2.85 8.60 -12.11
C SER A 171 4.23 7.98 -12.36
N TRP A 172 4.37 6.67 -12.13
CA TRP A 172 5.66 5.99 -12.21
C TRP A 172 5.49 4.54 -12.64
N ASN A 173 6.46 4.01 -13.38
CA ASN A 173 6.49 2.61 -13.79
C ASN A 173 7.72 1.89 -13.20
N PRO A 174 7.60 0.61 -12.85
CA PRO A 174 8.76 -0.23 -12.55
C PRO A 174 9.74 -0.24 -13.72
N GLN A 175 11.01 -0.42 -13.41
CA GLN A 175 12.05 -0.47 -14.43
C GLN A 175 11.78 -1.60 -15.44
N GLY A 176 11.93 -1.27 -16.73
CA GLY A 176 11.64 -2.21 -17.83
C GLY A 176 10.15 -2.32 -18.20
N VAL A 177 9.25 -1.78 -17.41
CA VAL A 177 7.83 -1.70 -17.77
C VAL A 177 7.60 -0.53 -18.73
N THR A 178 7.13 -0.84 -19.92
CA THR A 178 6.75 0.15 -20.93
C THR A 178 5.25 0.37 -20.90
N GLY A 179 4.83 1.61 -20.83
CA GLY A 179 3.41 1.99 -20.80
C GLY A 179 3.26 3.44 -20.40
N THR A 180 2.15 4.03 -20.79
CA THR A 180 1.78 5.38 -20.39
C THR A 180 0.74 5.30 -19.28
N ALA A 181 0.91 6.06 -18.21
CA ALA A 181 -0.07 6.14 -17.13
C ALA A 181 -1.47 6.43 -17.69
N GLY A 182 -2.44 5.67 -17.24
CA GLY A 182 -3.83 5.73 -17.71
C GLY A 182 -4.12 4.97 -19.01
N GLN A 183 -3.12 4.36 -19.66
CA GLN A 183 -3.26 3.61 -20.91
C GLN A 183 -2.86 2.14 -20.79
N PHE A 184 -2.79 1.62 -19.57
CA PHE A 184 -2.56 0.20 -19.37
C PHE A 184 -3.75 -0.65 -19.81
N PRO A 185 -3.56 -1.94 -20.11
CA PRO A 185 -4.70 -2.84 -20.35
C PRO A 185 -5.70 -2.78 -19.19
N VAL A 186 -6.97 -2.96 -19.53
CA VAL A 186 -8.05 -3.04 -18.53
C VAL A 186 -7.79 -4.22 -17.62
N ASP A 187 -7.59 -3.94 -16.33
CA ASP A 187 -7.23 -4.94 -15.33
C ASP A 187 -7.60 -4.42 -13.92
N HIS A 188 -7.22 -5.14 -12.89
CA HIS A 188 -7.51 -4.93 -11.48
C HIS A 188 -7.29 -3.48 -11.00
N GLY A 189 -6.19 -2.81 -11.40
CA GLY A 189 -5.94 -1.41 -11.04
C GLY A 189 -6.99 -0.43 -11.58
N SER A 190 -7.65 -0.76 -12.70
CA SER A 190 -8.77 0.04 -13.23
C SER A 190 -10.03 -0.10 -12.37
N MET A 191 -10.29 -1.28 -11.80
CA MET A 191 -11.32 -1.50 -10.78
C MET A 191 -11.03 -0.65 -9.54
N CYS A 192 -9.82 -0.74 -9.01
CA CYS A 192 -9.41 0.02 -7.83
C CYS A 192 -9.52 1.54 -8.05
N ALA A 193 -9.18 2.04 -9.24
CA ALA A 193 -9.35 3.45 -9.56
C ALA A 193 -10.83 3.87 -9.61
N PHE A 194 -11.70 3.04 -10.19
CA PHE A 194 -13.15 3.27 -10.19
C PHE A 194 -13.72 3.32 -8.76
N ASP A 195 -13.35 2.36 -7.93
CA ASP A 195 -13.86 2.26 -6.56
C ASP A 195 -13.47 3.46 -5.69
N ALA A 196 -12.26 3.99 -5.89
CA ALA A 196 -11.82 5.20 -5.19
C ALA A 196 -12.61 6.46 -5.62
N LEU A 197 -13.08 6.52 -6.89
CA LEU A 197 -13.92 7.62 -7.38
C LEU A 197 -15.29 7.72 -6.68
N ILE A 198 -15.75 6.63 -6.05
CA ILE A 198 -17.04 6.63 -5.33
C ILE A 198 -17.08 7.76 -4.29
N ALA A 199 -15.98 8.00 -3.58
CA ALA A 199 -15.91 9.04 -2.56
C ALA A 199 -15.03 10.25 -2.95
N ALA A 200 -14.09 10.11 -3.90
CA ALA A 200 -13.17 11.17 -4.29
C ALA A 200 -13.22 11.49 -5.80
N PRO A 201 -14.37 11.96 -6.32
CA PRO A 201 -14.53 12.15 -7.76
C PRO A 201 -13.67 13.26 -8.38
N GLN A 202 -13.03 14.11 -7.58
CA GLN A 202 -12.18 15.21 -8.04
C GLN A 202 -10.70 15.06 -7.60
N ALA A 203 -10.30 13.90 -7.06
CA ALA A 203 -8.91 13.64 -6.77
C ALA A 203 -8.07 13.56 -8.07
N THR A 204 -6.78 13.87 -7.95
CA THR A 204 -5.83 13.66 -9.05
C THR A 204 -5.17 12.31 -8.84
N TYR A 205 -5.40 11.38 -9.76
CA TYR A 205 -4.91 10.01 -9.61
C TYR A 205 -3.48 9.87 -10.14
N LEU A 206 -2.68 9.08 -9.44
CA LEU A 206 -1.35 8.65 -9.86
C LEU A 206 -1.43 7.15 -10.16
N ASP A 207 -0.92 6.76 -11.32
CA ASP A 207 -0.89 5.38 -11.79
C ASP A 207 0.49 4.76 -11.48
N ILE A 208 0.52 3.75 -10.62
CA ILE A 208 1.74 3.13 -10.11
C ILE A 208 1.67 1.60 -10.31
N PRO A 209 1.98 1.08 -11.51
CA PRO A 209 1.74 -0.31 -11.89
C PRO A 209 2.82 -1.28 -11.36
N VAL A 210 2.97 -1.43 -10.05
CA VAL A 210 3.98 -2.30 -9.42
C VAL A 210 3.80 -3.78 -9.77
N MET A 211 2.57 -4.20 -10.09
CA MET A 211 2.25 -5.57 -10.49
C MET A 211 2.31 -5.79 -12.02
N LYS A 212 3.10 -4.99 -12.71
CA LYS A 212 3.51 -5.20 -14.11
C LYS A 212 5.01 -5.52 -14.19
N SER A 213 5.61 -6.08 -13.14
CA SER A 213 7.04 -6.35 -13.13
C SER A 213 7.42 -7.27 -14.28
N THR A 214 8.64 -7.06 -14.81
CA THR A 214 9.19 -7.84 -15.93
C THR A 214 9.77 -9.19 -15.49
N ARG A 215 9.40 -9.67 -14.31
CA ARG A 215 9.88 -10.93 -13.75
C ARG A 215 9.63 -12.10 -14.72
N GLN A 216 10.68 -12.83 -15.07
CA GLN A 216 10.54 -14.00 -15.92
C GLN A 216 9.67 -15.08 -15.24
N GLY A 217 8.64 -15.53 -15.92
CA GLY A 217 7.69 -16.52 -15.42
C GLY A 217 6.62 -15.96 -14.46
N GLY A 218 6.57 -14.64 -14.29
CA GLY A 218 5.51 -13.98 -13.55
C GLY A 218 4.18 -13.92 -14.31
N SER A 219 3.11 -13.68 -13.57
CA SER A 219 1.78 -13.38 -14.14
C SER A 219 1.66 -11.89 -14.51
N THR A 220 0.56 -11.51 -15.14
CA THR A 220 0.27 -10.09 -15.42
C THR A 220 -0.22 -9.33 -14.19
N MET A 221 -0.39 -10.01 -13.05
CA MET A 221 -0.93 -9.48 -11.79
C MET A 221 0.01 -9.72 -10.61
N ASP A 222 1.28 -10.01 -10.88
CA ASP A 222 2.31 -10.13 -9.86
C ASP A 222 3.45 -9.12 -10.07
N GLY A 223 4.18 -8.86 -9.01
CA GLY A 223 5.38 -8.05 -8.97
C GLY A 223 6.35 -8.54 -7.92
N LEU A 224 7.39 -7.77 -7.69
CA LEU A 224 8.33 -8.00 -6.60
C LEU A 224 8.19 -6.90 -5.55
N LEU A 225 8.43 -7.25 -4.30
CA LEU A 225 8.36 -6.27 -3.21
C LEU A 225 9.39 -5.14 -3.40
N SER A 226 10.54 -5.44 -4.02
CA SER A 226 11.54 -4.43 -4.38
C SER A 226 11.01 -3.39 -5.36
N ASP A 227 10.13 -3.75 -6.30
CA ASP A 227 9.48 -2.77 -7.19
C ASP A 227 8.54 -1.85 -6.39
N ALA A 228 7.87 -2.37 -5.34
CA ALA A 228 7.11 -1.54 -4.42
C ALA A 228 8.01 -0.62 -3.58
N VAL A 229 9.22 -1.06 -3.18
CA VAL A 229 10.21 -0.16 -2.53
C VAL A 229 10.54 1.01 -3.44
N ALA A 230 10.82 0.75 -4.73
CA ALA A 230 11.14 1.80 -5.72
C ALA A 230 9.95 2.75 -5.93
N ALA A 231 8.72 2.22 -6.04
CA ALA A 231 7.50 3.01 -6.13
C ALA A 231 7.31 3.94 -4.93
N TYR A 232 7.56 3.44 -3.73
CA TYR A 232 7.44 4.22 -2.49
C TYR A 232 8.54 5.26 -2.35
N ALA A 233 9.76 4.99 -2.85
CA ALA A 233 10.80 6.02 -2.95
C ALA A 233 10.38 7.16 -3.89
N HIS A 234 9.77 6.82 -5.05
CA HIS A 234 9.17 7.82 -5.95
C HIS A 234 8.04 8.61 -5.26
N LEU A 235 7.12 7.95 -4.57
CA LEU A 235 6.01 8.61 -3.87
C LEU A 235 6.50 9.52 -2.73
N ARG A 236 7.64 9.24 -2.12
CA ARG A 236 8.30 10.18 -1.18
C ARG A 236 8.71 11.48 -1.87
N THR A 237 9.27 11.40 -3.07
CA THR A 237 9.59 12.59 -3.87
C THR A 237 8.31 13.34 -4.22
N VAL A 238 7.27 12.66 -4.70
CA VAL A 238 5.96 13.26 -4.98
C VAL A 238 5.40 13.99 -3.75
N LEU A 239 5.52 13.41 -2.57
CA LEU A 239 5.05 14.01 -1.33
C LEU A 239 5.90 15.24 -0.94
N SER A 240 7.23 15.14 -1.04
CA SER A 240 8.15 16.23 -0.67
C SER A 240 8.00 17.45 -1.57
N ASP A 241 7.67 17.26 -2.84
CA ASP A 241 7.45 18.33 -3.81
C ASP A 241 6.14 19.11 -3.59
N GLN A 242 5.23 18.58 -2.76
CA GLN A 242 4.00 19.28 -2.42
C GLN A 242 4.26 20.38 -1.37
N PRO A 243 3.61 21.56 -1.50
CA PRO A 243 3.67 22.58 -0.47
C PRO A 243 3.21 22.04 0.89
N GLU A 244 3.98 22.23 1.93
CA GLU A 244 3.71 21.64 3.26
C GLU A 244 2.30 21.98 3.77
N ALA A 245 1.85 23.22 3.58
CA ALA A 245 0.53 23.69 4.07
C ALA A 245 -0.67 22.96 3.43
N THR A 246 -0.51 22.41 2.22
CA THR A 246 -1.59 21.73 1.47
C THR A 246 -1.24 20.27 1.16
N ARG A 247 -0.16 19.75 1.75
CA ARG A 247 0.33 18.40 1.49
C ARG A 247 -0.74 17.35 1.77
N ALA A 248 -1.08 16.59 0.73
CA ALA A 248 -2.07 15.52 0.77
C ALA A 248 -1.73 14.45 -0.28
N LEU A 249 -1.26 13.31 0.18
CA LEU A 249 -1.03 12.11 -0.64
C LEU A 249 -1.70 10.93 0.04
N VAL A 250 -2.60 10.28 -0.69
CA VAL A 250 -3.25 9.03 -0.28
C VAL A 250 -2.74 7.91 -1.17
N ILE A 251 -2.39 6.77 -0.58
CA ILE A 251 -1.81 5.64 -1.29
C ILE A 251 -2.68 4.40 -1.04
N SER A 252 -3.29 3.88 -2.11
CA SER A 252 -4.15 2.69 -2.09
C SER A 252 -3.38 1.49 -2.63
N ASN A 253 -3.34 0.41 -1.84
CA ASN A 253 -2.63 -0.82 -2.14
C ASN A 253 -3.57 -2.01 -2.00
N SER A 254 -3.93 -2.62 -3.14
CA SER A 254 -4.85 -3.77 -3.16
C SER A 254 -4.10 -5.07 -3.46
N TRP A 255 -2.97 -5.29 -2.77
CA TRP A 255 -2.09 -6.44 -2.92
C TRP A 255 -1.39 -6.80 -1.61
N GLY A 256 -0.69 -7.93 -1.61
CA GLY A 256 0.15 -8.36 -0.50
C GLY A 256 1.07 -9.52 -0.88
N SER A 257 1.90 -9.94 0.07
CA SER A 257 2.62 -11.20 0.03
C SER A 257 2.02 -12.12 1.09
N PHE A 258 1.27 -13.11 0.66
CA PHE A 258 0.40 -13.92 1.53
C PHE A 258 0.79 -15.41 1.56
N SER A 259 1.88 -15.79 0.87
CA SER A 259 2.41 -17.15 0.92
C SER A 259 3.78 -17.19 1.63
N PRO A 260 3.91 -18.03 2.69
CA PRO A 260 5.19 -18.17 3.39
C PRO A 260 6.32 -18.73 2.50
N GLN A 261 5.99 -19.32 1.34
CA GLN A 261 6.99 -19.86 0.40
C GLN A 261 7.74 -18.77 -0.38
N TRP A 262 7.23 -17.54 -0.37
CA TRP A 262 7.85 -16.40 -1.05
C TRP A 262 8.77 -15.59 -0.17
N ASP A 263 8.81 -15.90 1.13
CA ASP A 263 9.49 -15.14 2.16
C ASP A 263 10.50 -16.02 2.92
N PHE A 264 11.40 -15.40 3.66
CA PHE A 264 12.17 -16.14 4.66
C PHE A 264 11.23 -16.68 5.76
N PRO A 265 11.62 -17.75 6.47
CA PRO A 265 10.83 -18.25 7.58
C PRO A 265 10.51 -17.16 8.60
N VAL A 266 9.29 -17.21 9.16
CA VAL A 266 8.80 -16.32 10.21
C VAL A 266 9.80 -16.31 11.39
N GLY A 267 10.10 -15.13 11.94
CA GLY A 267 11.09 -14.92 12.99
C GLY A 267 12.54 -14.81 12.51
N GLN A 268 12.82 -14.99 11.22
CA GLN A 268 14.16 -14.78 10.68
C GLN A 268 14.39 -13.27 10.39
N PRO A 269 15.62 -12.75 10.60
CA PRO A 269 15.91 -11.32 10.42
C PRO A 269 15.61 -10.77 9.01
N GLY A 270 15.59 -11.62 8.00
CA GLY A 270 15.30 -11.23 6.63
C GLY A 270 13.84 -11.41 6.20
N ASN A 271 12.95 -11.89 7.08
CA ASN A 271 11.54 -12.07 6.77
C ASN A 271 10.86 -10.72 6.50
N TYR A 272 9.90 -10.68 5.58
CA TYR A 272 9.09 -9.51 5.31
C TYR A 272 7.84 -9.45 6.19
N SER A 273 7.17 -10.58 6.35
CA SER A 273 5.81 -10.61 6.87
C SER A 273 5.70 -10.23 8.35
N ASP A 274 6.76 -10.47 9.15
CA ASP A 274 6.77 -10.21 10.59
C ASP A 274 7.94 -9.30 11.07
N ASN A 275 8.79 -8.82 10.15
CA ASN A 275 9.93 -7.97 10.50
C ASN A 275 9.64 -6.48 10.23
N PRO A 276 9.45 -5.65 11.27
CA PRO A 276 9.23 -4.21 11.09
C PRO A 276 10.42 -3.49 10.45
N ASN A 277 11.62 -4.08 10.49
CA ASN A 277 12.84 -3.51 9.92
C ASN A 277 13.12 -3.97 8.49
N HIS A 278 12.23 -4.75 7.87
CA HIS A 278 12.33 -5.02 6.43
C HIS A 278 12.29 -3.68 5.66
N PRO A 279 13.14 -3.45 4.64
CA PRO A 279 13.26 -2.16 3.93
C PRO A 279 11.92 -1.59 3.44
N PHE A 280 11.00 -2.44 2.96
CA PHE A 280 9.68 -1.99 2.58
C PHE A 280 8.85 -1.50 3.78
N ASN A 281 8.87 -2.20 4.89
CA ASN A 281 8.18 -1.76 6.11
C ASN A 281 8.78 -0.45 6.66
N VAL A 282 10.08 -0.24 6.50
CA VAL A 282 10.76 1.02 6.87
C VAL A 282 10.32 2.17 5.99
N ILE A 283 10.32 2.01 4.66
CA ILE A 283 9.94 3.10 3.75
C ILE A 283 8.45 3.47 3.89
N VAL A 284 7.57 2.50 4.14
CA VAL A 284 6.15 2.73 4.45
C VAL A 284 6.02 3.63 5.70
N ARG A 285 6.70 3.28 6.80
CA ARG A 285 6.68 4.09 8.03
C ARG A 285 7.22 5.50 7.79
N SER A 286 8.25 5.63 6.96
CA SER A 286 8.84 6.93 6.65
C SER A 286 7.91 7.84 5.86
N LEU A 287 7.06 7.28 4.99
CA LEU A 287 6.03 8.01 4.25
C LEU A 287 4.88 8.44 5.16
N ASP A 288 4.42 7.56 6.05
CA ASP A 288 3.43 7.92 7.08
C ASP A 288 3.93 9.07 7.96
N ALA A 289 5.17 8.99 8.45
CA ALA A 289 5.79 10.04 9.25
C ALA A 289 5.93 11.37 8.48
N ALA A 290 6.09 11.32 7.15
CA ALA A 290 6.15 12.49 6.28
C ALA A 290 4.77 13.08 5.93
N GLY A 291 3.67 12.40 6.29
CA GLY A 291 2.30 12.89 6.13
C GLY A 291 1.48 12.23 5.04
N ALA A 292 1.91 11.11 4.47
CA ALA A 292 1.08 10.31 3.56
C ALA A 292 0.08 9.42 4.32
N ASP A 293 -1.13 9.26 3.79
CA ASP A 293 -2.07 8.26 4.25
C ASP A 293 -1.94 6.99 3.43
N ILE A 294 -1.63 5.89 4.08
CA ILE A 294 -1.34 4.63 3.41
C ILE A 294 -2.40 3.61 3.80
N LEU A 295 -3.09 3.07 2.79
CA LEU A 295 -4.11 2.05 2.96
C LEU A 295 -3.68 0.77 2.27
N PHE A 296 -3.91 -0.36 2.93
CA PHE A 296 -3.74 -1.69 2.37
C PHE A 296 -5.01 -2.51 2.50
N ALA A 297 -5.33 -3.28 1.49
CA ALA A 297 -6.30 -4.34 1.61
C ALA A 297 -5.85 -5.35 2.69
N ALA A 298 -6.78 -5.83 3.52
CA ALA A 298 -6.46 -6.83 4.54
C ALA A 298 -6.10 -8.21 3.94
N GLY A 299 -6.44 -8.41 2.66
CA GLY A 299 -6.22 -9.66 1.94
C GLY A 299 -7.48 -10.55 1.93
N ASN A 300 -7.44 -11.58 1.11
CA ASN A 300 -8.58 -12.49 0.88
C ASN A 300 -8.28 -13.92 1.39
N CYS A 301 -7.62 -14.00 2.54
CA CYS A 301 -7.32 -15.22 3.27
C CYS A 301 -8.26 -15.47 4.45
N GLY A 302 -9.49 -14.93 4.37
CA GLY A 302 -10.53 -15.16 5.39
C GLY A 302 -10.87 -16.64 5.51
N LYS A 303 -11.05 -17.10 6.75
CA LYS A 303 -11.22 -18.55 7.08
C LYS A 303 -12.42 -19.20 6.42
N ASP A 304 -13.45 -18.43 6.05
CA ASP A 304 -14.69 -19.00 5.48
C ASP A 304 -14.54 -19.28 3.99
N CYS A 305 -13.65 -18.56 3.31
CA CYS A 305 -13.44 -18.69 1.87
C CYS A 305 -12.05 -18.16 1.46
N PRO A 306 -10.94 -18.79 1.91
CA PRO A 306 -9.59 -18.33 1.60
C PRO A 306 -9.24 -18.55 0.12
N ASP A 307 -8.41 -17.66 -0.45
CA ASP A 307 -7.70 -17.95 -1.69
C ASP A 307 -6.86 -19.23 -1.51
N GLY A 308 -6.89 -20.12 -2.50
CA GLY A 308 -6.16 -21.40 -2.44
C GLY A 308 -4.64 -21.28 -2.32
N ARG A 309 -4.07 -20.07 -2.54
CA ARG A 309 -2.63 -19.77 -2.38
C ARG A 309 -2.29 -19.27 -0.97
N CYS A 310 -3.29 -18.96 -0.13
CA CYS A 310 -3.07 -18.53 1.24
C CYS A 310 -2.36 -19.63 2.03
N GLY A 311 -1.12 -19.35 2.43
CA GLY A 311 -0.28 -20.35 3.10
C GLY A 311 -0.13 -20.12 4.61
N PHE A 312 -0.52 -18.94 5.12
CA PHE A 312 -0.53 -18.66 6.54
C PHE A 312 -1.83 -19.15 7.17
N THR A 313 -1.73 -20.08 8.13
CA THR A 313 -2.87 -20.63 8.87
C THR A 313 -3.30 -19.76 10.04
N ASP A 314 -2.42 -18.89 10.48
CA ASP A 314 -2.61 -17.90 11.54
C ASP A 314 -2.06 -16.55 11.09
N HIS A 315 -2.59 -15.45 11.59
CA HIS A 315 -2.13 -14.11 11.28
C HIS A 315 -1.97 -13.86 9.76
N PRO A 316 -3.03 -14.01 8.95
CA PRO A 316 -2.94 -13.93 7.48
C PRO A 316 -2.63 -12.52 6.97
N ILE A 317 -2.82 -11.49 7.80
CA ILE A 317 -2.48 -10.11 7.48
C ILE A 317 -1.02 -9.88 7.88
N GLY A 318 -0.11 -9.85 6.90
CA GLY A 318 1.34 -9.78 7.12
C GLY A 318 1.99 -8.53 6.53
N GLY A 319 3.25 -8.30 6.86
CA GLY A 319 4.06 -7.20 6.33
C GLY A 319 3.38 -5.84 6.46
N ALA A 320 3.56 -4.98 5.48
CA ALA A 320 3.01 -3.62 5.50
C ALA A 320 1.49 -3.59 5.68
N ASN A 321 0.74 -4.59 5.18
CA ASN A 321 -0.72 -4.69 5.35
C ASN A 321 -1.13 -4.74 6.83
N SER A 322 -0.25 -5.20 7.72
CA SER A 322 -0.47 -5.28 9.17
C SER A 322 0.27 -4.21 9.99
N SER A 323 0.99 -3.28 9.33
CA SER A 323 1.73 -2.23 10.02
C SER A 323 0.80 -1.31 10.83
N PRO A 324 1.20 -0.85 12.03
CA PRO A 324 0.44 0.15 12.79
C PRO A 324 0.38 1.52 12.10
N ASN A 325 1.24 1.76 11.12
CA ASN A 325 1.36 3.01 10.37
C ASN A 325 0.45 3.08 9.14
N VAL A 326 -0.32 2.03 8.84
CA VAL A 326 -1.26 1.98 7.73
C VAL A 326 -2.68 1.71 8.21
N LEU A 327 -3.66 2.01 7.36
CA LEU A 327 -5.02 1.48 7.49
C LEU A 327 -5.13 0.16 6.75
N SER A 328 -5.38 -0.93 7.47
CA SER A 328 -5.71 -2.25 6.91
C SER A 328 -7.22 -2.35 6.76
N ILE A 329 -7.70 -2.57 5.54
CA ILE A 329 -9.12 -2.47 5.20
C ILE A 329 -9.71 -3.85 4.96
N GLY A 330 -10.62 -4.27 5.83
CA GLY A 330 -11.49 -5.43 5.65
C GLY A 330 -12.67 -5.14 4.72
N GLY A 331 -13.37 -6.19 4.32
CA GLY A 331 -14.49 -6.10 3.38
C GLY A 331 -15.84 -6.49 3.96
N VAL A 332 -16.86 -5.65 3.72
CA VAL A 332 -18.27 -5.95 3.96
C VAL A 332 -19.07 -5.78 2.67
N ASP A 333 -20.14 -6.53 2.50
CA ASP A 333 -21.11 -6.29 1.42
C ASP A 333 -22.03 -5.09 1.71
N THR A 334 -22.89 -4.72 0.79
CA THR A 334 -23.84 -3.61 0.96
C THR A 334 -24.95 -3.87 2.01
N LYS A 335 -25.00 -5.07 2.58
CA LYS A 335 -25.86 -5.39 3.74
C LYS A 335 -25.10 -5.28 5.07
N GLY A 336 -23.83 -4.89 5.03
CA GLY A 336 -22.97 -4.78 6.20
C GLY A 336 -22.44 -6.14 6.71
N GLN A 337 -22.56 -7.20 5.92
CA GLN A 337 -22.05 -8.53 6.31
C GLN A 337 -20.61 -8.67 5.86
N ARG A 338 -19.71 -9.15 6.75
CA ARG A 338 -18.36 -9.49 6.36
C ARG A 338 -18.38 -10.53 5.25
N VAL A 339 -17.65 -10.27 4.18
CA VAL A 339 -17.51 -11.23 3.08
C VAL A 339 -16.55 -12.36 3.48
N GLY A 340 -16.86 -13.59 3.12
CA GLY A 340 -16.16 -14.79 3.62
C GLY A 340 -14.67 -14.81 3.34
N TYR A 341 -14.23 -14.19 2.24
CA TYR A 341 -12.81 -14.09 1.88
C TYR A 341 -12.05 -13.00 2.66
N SER A 342 -12.70 -12.00 3.26
CA SER A 342 -12.00 -10.94 3.97
C SER A 342 -11.14 -11.50 5.10
N SER A 343 -9.83 -11.23 5.04
CA SER A 343 -8.88 -11.69 6.06
C SER A 343 -9.23 -11.16 7.44
N GLN A 344 -9.09 -12.02 8.42
CA GLN A 344 -9.34 -11.72 9.83
C GLN A 344 -8.02 -11.59 10.56
N GLY A 345 -7.99 -10.75 11.60
CA GLY A 345 -6.83 -10.65 12.46
C GLY A 345 -6.58 -11.90 13.32
N PRO A 346 -5.52 -11.86 14.14
CA PRO A 346 -4.61 -10.73 14.31
C PRO A 346 -3.65 -10.53 13.15
N GLY A 347 -3.06 -9.32 13.05
CA GLY A 347 -1.99 -9.05 12.09
C GLY A 347 -0.61 -9.42 12.66
N ARG A 348 0.42 -9.50 11.79
CA ARG A 348 1.78 -9.91 12.19
C ARG A 348 2.61 -8.79 12.79
N LEU A 349 2.48 -7.55 12.30
CA LEU A 349 3.19 -6.39 12.84
C LEU A 349 2.36 -5.62 13.89
N SER A 350 1.05 -5.83 13.91
CA SER A 350 0.14 -5.26 14.90
C SER A 350 -1.06 -6.19 15.08
N ASP A 351 -1.40 -6.49 16.33
CA ASP A 351 -2.48 -7.42 16.66
C ASP A 351 -3.84 -6.94 16.16
N ARG A 352 -4.13 -5.65 16.32
CA ARG A 352 -5.46 -5.09 15.99
C ARG A 352 -5.56 -4.77 14.52
N LYS A 353 -5.82 -5.81 13.70
CA LYS A 353 -6.07 -5.75 12.26
C LYS A 353 -7.26 -6.68 11.90
N PRO A 354 -8.05 -6.36 10.84
CA PRO A 354 -8.01 -5.11 10.09
C PRO A 354 -8.32 -3.90 10.98
N ASP A 355 -8.03 -2.66 10.50
CA ASP A 355 -8.39 -1.46 11.26
C ASP A 355 -9.89 -1.18 11.18
N VAL A 356 -10.43 -1.15 9.97
CA VAL A 356 -11.84 -0.90 9.67
C VAL A 356 -12.26 -1.70 8.43
N CYS A 357 -13.56 -1.77 8.17
CA CYS A 357 -14.10 -2.30 6.93
C CYS A 357 -14.64 -1.20 6.02
N ALA A 358 -14.61 -1.49 4.72
CA ALA A 358 -15.34 -0.74 3.70
C ALA A 358 -16.09 -1.70 2.77
N TYR A 359 -16.87 -1.15 1.83
CA TYR A 359 -17.75 -1.92 0.99
C TYR A 359 -17.00 -2.62 -0.15
N THR A 360 -17.42 -3.83 -0.45
CA THR A 360 -16.95 -4.68 -1.54
C THR A 360 -18.07 -5.56 -2.07
N HIS A 361 -17.82 -6.35 -3.11
CA HIS A 361 -18.70 -7.34 -3.67
C HIS A 361 -19.99 -6.73 -4.28
N PHE A 362 -19.88 -5.60 -4.92
CA PHE A 362 -20.96 -4.85 -5.56
C PHE A 362 -20.75 -4.70 -7.06
N LEU A 363 -21.80 -4.48 -7.84
CA LEU A 363 -21.67 -4.12 -9.26
C LEU A 363 -21.15 -2.68 -9.38
N GLY A 364 -20.00 -2.51 -10.05
CA GLY A 364 -19.32 -1.21 -10.15
C GLY A 364 -18.59 -1.01 -11.48
N SER A 365 -17.29 -1.19 -11.49
CA SER A 365 -16.37 -0.86 -12.58
C SER A 365 -16.63 -1.59 -13.90
N THR A 366 -17.28 -2.74 -13.84
CA THR A 366 -17.48 -3.66 -14.96
C THR A 366 -16.17 -4.06 -15.67
N VAL A 367 -15.03 -3.97 -14.96
CA VAL A 367 -13.69 -4.24 -15.51
C VAL A 367 -13.56 -5.68 -16.01
N PHE A 368 -14.06 -6.64 -15.24
CA PHE A 368 -13.99 -8.06 -15.61
C PHE A 368 -15.18 -8.50 -16.46
N SER A 369 -16.40 -8.12 -16.10
CA SER A 369 -17.60 -8.23 -16.92
C SER A 369 -18.73 -7.34 -16.37
N ALA A 370 -19.83 -7.21 -17.14
CA ALA A 370 -20.98 -6.41 -16.69
C ALA A 370 -21.71 -7.00 -15.48
N ASN A 371 -21.54 -8.29 -15.23
CA ASN A 371 -22.23 -9.02 -14.15
C ASN A 371 -21.31 -9.44 -13.02
N ASP A 372 -20.00 -9.26 -13.18
CA ASP A 372 -19.03 -9.60 -12.15
C ASP A 372 -18.90 -8.45 -11.13
N PRO A 373 -18.93 -8.75 -9.84
CA PRO A 373 -18.76 -7.70 -8.83
C PRO A 373 -17.33 -7.17 -8.79
N ASP A 374 -17.17 -5.91 -8.41
CA ASP A 374 -15.94 -5.42 -7.86
C ASP A 374 -15.76 -6.10 -6.49
N THR A 375 -14.68 -6.84 -6.33
CA THR A 375 -14.60 -7.86 -5.27
C THR A 375 -13.23 -7.87 -4.57
N GLY A 376 -13.14 -8.66 -3.52
CA GLY A 376 -11.96 -8.71 -2.65
C GLY A 376 -11.92 -7.53 -1.67
N THR A 377 -11.06 -7.62 -0.69
CA THR A 377 -10.65 -6.44 0.08
C THR A 377 -9.97 -5.41 -0.82
N SER A 378 -9.69 -5.84 -2.07
CA SER A 378 -9.18 -5.01 -3.17
C SER A 378 -10.15 -3.94 -3.64
N ALA A 379 -11.47 -4.15 -3.56
CA ALA A 379 -12.48 -3.11 -3.82
C ALA A 379 -12.71 -2.24 -2.57
N ALA A 380 -12.73 -2.85 -1.39
CA ALA A 380 -12.92 -2.13 -0.13
C ALA A 380 -11.81 -1.10 0.16
N CYS A 381 -10.55 -1.45 -0.13
CA CYS A 381 -9.40 -0.58 0.12
C CYS A 381 -9.49 0.74 -0.65
N PRO A 382 -9.70 0.78 -1.98
CA PRO A 382 -9.83 2.03 -2.72
C PRO A 382 -11.10 2.81 -2.36
N VAL A 383 -12.23 2.18 -2.01
CA VAL A 383 -13.40 2.89 -1.45
C VAL A 383 -13.00 3.69 -0.19
N ALA A 384 -12.25 3.06 0.71
CA ALA A 384 -11.71 3.73 1.90
C ALA A 384 -10.68 4.82 1.54
N ALA A 385 -9.82 4.56 0.55
CA ALA A 385 -8.84 5.55 0.09
C ALA A 385 -9.50 6.79 -0.53
N GLY A 386 -10.58 6.61 -1.27
CA GLY A 386 -11.41 7.70 -1.77
C GLY A 386 -11.99 8.55 -0.63
N LEU A 387 -12.52 7.91 0.43
CA LEU A 387 -13.01 8.63 1.60
C LEU A 387 -11.90 9.43 2.30
N VAL A 388 -10.72 8.84 2.46
CA VAL A 388 -9.55 9.55 3.02
C VAL A 388 -9.16 10.74 2.14
N ALA A 389 -9.11 10.56 0.81
CA ALA A 389 -8.83 11.64 -0.13
C ALA A 389 -9.89 12.75 -0.08
N ALA A 390 -11.17 12.40 0.07
CA ALA A 390 -12.22 13.38 0.29
C ALA A 390 -11.98 14.23 1.54
N ILE A 391 -11.64 13.62 2.68
CA ILE A 391 -11.31 14.32 3.92
C ILE A 391 -10.11 15.24 3.73
N ARG A 392 -9.10 14.80 2.99
CA ARG A 392 -7.86 15.56 2.69
C ARG A 392 -8.09 16.82 1.87
N THR A 393 -9.22 16.97 1.19
CA THR A 393 -9.57 18.20 0.46
C THR A 393 -9.41 19.45 1.34
N THR A 394 -9.78 19.38 2.62
CA THR A 394 -9.74 20.54 3.55
C THR A 394 -8.92 20.27 4.81
N HIS A 395 -8.48 19.05 5.03
CA HIS A 395 -7.71 18.65 6.21
C HIS A 395 -6.35 18.06 5.78
N PRO A 396 -5.39 18.91 5.34
CA PRO A 396 -4.05 18.43 4.97
C PRO A 396 -3.36 17.76 6.17
N ALA A 397 -2.26 17.03 5.92
CA ALA A 397 -1.56 16.28 6.96
C ALA A 397 -1.04 17.14 8.11
N THR A 398 -0.74 18.42 7.85
CA THR A 398 -0.34 19.40 8.87
C THR A 398 -1.47 19.78 9.83
N ALA A 399 -2.72 19.77 9.35
CA ALA A 399 -3.91 20.06 10.18
C ALA A 399 -4.46 18.81 10.87
N LEU A 400 -4.39 17.66 10.21
CA LEU A 400 -4.84 16.35 10.70
C LEU A 400 -3.80 15.29 10.34
N PRO A 401 -2.75 15.06 11.17
CA PRO A 401 -1.73 14.07 10.92
C PRO A 401 -2.30 12.66 10.64
N PRO A 402 -1.62 11.81 9.83
CA PRO A 402 -2.13 10.48 9.45
C PRO A 402 -2.56 9.62 10.66
N ALA A 403 -1.78 9.60 11.73
CA ALA A 403 -2.14 8.87 12.94
C ALA A 403 -3.45 9.38 13.60
N GLN A 404 -3.70 10.70 13.55
CA GLN A 404 -4.94 11.26 14.06
C GLN A 404 -6.13 10.98 13.14
N LEU A 405 -5.89 10.95 11.82
CA LEU A 405 -6.90 10.53 10.85
C LEU A 405 -7.27 9.05 11.05
N ARG A 406 -6.28 8.15 11.18
CA ARG A 406 -6.54 6.73 11.51
C ARG A 406 -7.41 6.60 12.77
N ALA A 407 -7.03 7.30 13.85
CA ALA A 407 -7.80 7.28 15.09
C ALA A 407 -9.21 7.88 14.92
N LEU A 408 -9.39 8.89 14.06
CA LEU A 408 -10.71 9.42 13.72
C LEU A 408 -11.58 8.36 13.04
N LEU A 409 -11.05 7.70 12.00
CA LEU A 409 -11.78 6.66 11.27
C LEU A 409 -12.17 5.48 12.17
N GLN A 410 -11.26 5.02 13.03
CA GLN A 410 -11.50 3.94 13.98
C GLN A 410 -12.61 4.27 14.99
N ARG A 411 -12.60 5.48 15.58
CA ARG A 411 -13.60 5.85 16.59
C ARG A 411 -14.98 6.25 16.03
N THR A 412 -15.05 6.54 14.71
CA THR A 412 -16.30 6.91 14.03
C THR A 412 -16.89 5.81 13.19
N ALA A 413 -16.19 4.67 13.07
CA ALA A 413 -16.69 3.51 12.35
C ALA A 413 -17.97 2.96 13.02
N THR A 414 -18.90 2.47 12.20
CA THR A 414 -20.13 1.85 12.68
C THR A 414 -19.84 0.42 13.13
N HIS A 415 -19.97 0.17 14.43
CA HIS A 415 -19.76 -1.15 15.02
C HIS A 415 -20.88 -2.12 14.64
N HIS A 416 -20.53 -3.39 14.43
CA HIS A 416 -21.48 -4.43 14.02
C HIS A 416 -22.16 -5.12 15.21
N ASP A 417 -21.44 -5.32 16.32
CA ASP A 417 -21.99 -6.06 17.47
C ASP A 417 -22.00 -5.23 18.75
N GLN A 418 -20.84 -5.07 19.36
CA GLN A 418 -20.66 -4.33 20.61
C GLN A 418 -19.62 -3.25 20.41
N SER A 419 -19.68 -2.20 21.21
CA SER A 419 -18.70 -1.12 21.17
C SER A 419 -17.29 -1.66 21.39
N GLY A 420 -16.44 -1.60 20.36
CA GLY A 420 -15.05 -1.99 20.51
C GLY A 420 -14.43 -2.49 19.20
N PHE A 421 -13.42 -3.33 19.35
CA PHE A 421 -12.67 -3.94 18.27
C PHE A 421 -12.93 -5.45 18.23
N ASP A 422 -13.09 -6.01 17.03
CA ASP A 422 -13.03 -7.44 16.77
C ASP A 422 -12.17 -7.77 15.55
N TYR A 423 -11.80 -9.04 15.38
CA TYR A 423 -10.93 -9.45 14.27
C TYR A 423 -11.65 -9.63 12.94
N ASP A 424 -12.98 -9.61 12.91
CA ASP A 424 -13.80 -9.76 11.72
C ASP A 424 -14.02 -8.42 11.01
N TYR A 425 -14.27 -7.36 11.78
CA TYR A 425 -14.65 -6.03 11.28
C TYR A 425 -13.67 -4.91 11.68
N GLY A 426 -12.65 -5.22 12.48
CA GLY A 426 -11.82 -4.18 13.09
C GLY A 426 -12.62 -3.30 14.05
N TYR A 427 -12.54 -1.99 13.86
CA TYR A 427 -13.38 -1.05 14.61
C TYR A 427 -14.76 -0.81 14.00
N GLY A 428 -15.11 -1.50 12.91
CA GLY A 428 -16.41 -1.38 12.23
C GLY A 428 -16.31 -0.88 10.79
N THR A 429 -17.44 -0.58 10.18
CA THR A 429 -17.54 -0.07 8.80
C THR A 429 -17.44 1.45 8.78
N LEU A 430 -16.73 2.00 7.79
CA LEU A 430 -16.56 3.44 7.59
C LEU A 430 -17.90 4.14 7.34
N ASP A 431 -18.09 5.30 7.98
CA ASP A 431 -19.28 6.15 7.89
C ASP A 431 -18.87 7.63 7.79
N ALA A 432 -19.03 8.20 6.59
CA ALA A 432 -18.66 9.60 6.34
C ALA A 432 -19.50 10.60 7.14
N SER A 433 -20.75 10.30 7.43
CA SER A 433 -21.64 11.18 8.22
C SER A 433 -21.13 11.33 9.67
N ALA A 434 -20.74 10.19 10.29
CA ALA A 434 -20.14 10.17 11.62
C ALA A 434 -18.79 10.91 11.66
N ILE A 435 -17.96 10.71 10.62
CA ILE A 435 -16.67 11.40 10.47
C ILE A 435 -16.87 12.91 10.38
N LEU A 436 -17.79 13.39 9.52
CA LEU A 436 -18.11 14.80 9.36
C LEU A 436 -18.63 15.43 10.64
N ALA A 437 -19.47 14.71 11.38
CA ALA A 437 -19.99 15.18 12.67
C ALA A 437 -18.84 15.43 13.67
N GLU A 438 -17.84 14.55 13.69
CA GLU A 438 -16.69 14.67 14.58
C GLU A 438 -15.71 15.77 14.15
N LEU A 439 -15.47 15.92 12.85
CA LEU A 439 -14.64 17.00 12.30
C LEU A 439 -15.24 18.38 12.61
N ARG A 440 -16.55 18.54 12.51
CA ARG A 440 -17.25 19.79 12.86
C ARG A 440 -17.09 20.16 14.34
N LYS A 441 -17.18 19.17 15.25
CA LYS A 441 -16.96 19.39 16.69
C LYS A 441 -15.53 19.88 16.95
N SER A 442 -14.55 19.27 16.30
CA SER A 442 -13.13 19.63 16.45
C SER A 442 -12.81 21.02 15.88
N GLY A 443 -13.49 21.45 14.81
CA GLY A 443 -13.38 22.79 14.22
C GLY A 443 -14.02 23.87 15.10
N ALA A 444 -15.17 23.60 15.69
CA ALA A 444 -15.86 24.51 16.59
C ALA A 444 -15.11 24.73 17.92
N ALA A 445 -14.28 23.79 18.35
CA ALA A 445 -13.48 23.90 19.56
C ALA A 445 -12.18 24.74 19.37
N ARG A 446 -11.82 25.07 18.11
CA ARG A 446 -10.61 25.86 17.77
C ARG A 446 -10.91 27.30 17.34
N GLY A 447 -12.18 27.70 17.22
CA GLY A 447 -12.63 29.05 16.92
C GLY A 447 -13.22 29.72 18.18
#